data_eede1c345dbf1998e5efb2407ef590a5
#
_entry.id   eede1c345dbf1998e5efb2407ef590a5
#
_cell.length_a   1.000
_cell.length_b   1.000
_cell.length_c   1.000
_cell.angle_alpha   90.00
_cell.angle_beta   90.00
_cell.angle_gamma   90.00
#
_symmetry.space_group_name_H-M   'P 1'
#
loop_
_entity.id
_entity.type
_entity.pdbx_description
1 polymer ?
#
loop_
_entity_poly.entity_id
_entity_poly.type
_entity_poly.pdbx_seq_one_letter_code
_entity_poly.pdbx_strand_id
1 'polypeptide(L)'
;VGLSPFKNEKTPSFTVNDEKEFYHCFATSEHGNIFDFVMKTQNLRFGEAVKYLANIAGMQPYMFTKQDEEREKKWKEYILIYRKYVDFYHDELLKNEKNFNARDYLKKRSLSKNEVKKFKIGFIEKNPVFFDKLKKEFSEKTLLESGLFYLDEKKNVCVERFRGRLIFP
;
A
#
# COMPACT_ATOMS: atom_id res chain seq x y z
N VAL A 1 -26.79 16.79 11.89
CA VAL A 1 -26.64 15.79 12.96
C VAL A 1 -27.90 14.94 13.01
N GLY A 2 -27.79 13.62 13.09
CA GLY A 2 -28.92 12.68 13.11
C GLY A 2 -28.61 11.43 13.94
N LEU A 3 -29.56 10.50 13.94
CA LEU A 3 -29.36 9.18 14.55
C LEU A 3 -28.40 8.35 13.69
N SER A 4 -27.61 7.48 14.33
CA SER A 4 -26.67 6.62 13.65
C SER A 4 -27.36 5.59 12.76
N PRO A 5 -26.96 5.45 11.48
CA PRO A 5 -27.39 4.34 10.63
C PRO A 5 -26.68 3.01 10.97
N PHE A 6 -25.64 3.04 11.81
CA PHE A 6 -24.84 1.89 12.16
C PHE A 6 -25.19 1.27 13.50
N LYS A 7 -25.99 1.96 14.32
CA LYS A 7 -26.38 1.53 15.66
C LYS A 7 -27.77 2.08 16.02
N ASN A 8 -28.58 1.26 16.65
CA ASN A 8 -29.85 1.72 17.19
C ASN A 8 -29.60 2.59 18.45
N GLU A 9 -30.01 3.86 18.41
CA GLU A 9 -29.80 4.83 19.47
C GLU A 9 -30.96 5.84 19.57
N LYS A 10 -31.09 6.50 20.73
CA LYS A 10 -32.12 7.52 20.96
C LYS A 10 -31.57 8.95 20.89
N THR A 11 -30.25 9.10 21.03
CA THR A 11 -29.57 10.40 21.02
C THR A 11 -28.78 10.54 19.71
N PRO A 12 -28.95 11.64 18.98
CA PRO A 12 -28.22 11.85 17.73
C PRO A 12 -26.70 11.85 17.93
N SER A 13 -25.99 11.00 17.16
CA SER A 13 -24.54 10.87 17.20
C SER A 13 -23.88 10.86 15.81
N PHE A 14 -24.67 10.95 14.75
CA PHE A 14 -24.19 10.91 13.38
C PHE A 14 -24.14 12.32 12.80
N THR A 15 -23.00 12.71 12.26
CA THR A 15 -22.76 14.01 11.65
C THR A 15 -22.26 13.85 10.22
N VAL A 16 -22.70 14.72 9.34
CA VAL A 16 -22.19 14.88 7.97
C VAL A 16 -21.65 16.30 7.83
N ASN A 17 -20.50 16.42 7.20
CA ASN A 17 -19.90 17.69 6.84
C ASN A 17 -19.79 17.76 5.32
N ASP A 18 -20.65 18.56 4.70
CA ASP A 18 -20.74 18.67 3.24
C ASP A 18 -19.51 19.37 2.63
N GLU A 19 -18.95 20.36 3.33
CA GLU A 19 -17.76 21.08 2.83
C GLU A 19 -16.51 20.17 2.77
N LYS A 20 -16.41 19.23 3.72
CA LYS A 20 -15.29 18.28 3.81
C LYS A 20 -15.62 16.91 3.23
N GLU A 21 -16.85 16.75 2.72
CA GLU A 21 -17.33 15.51 2.07
C GLU A 21 -17.14 14.25 2.93
N PHE A 22 -17.31 14.35 4.25
CA PHE A 22 -17.17 13.21 5.14
C PHE A 22 -18.27 13.13 6.20
N TYR A 23 -18.47 11.93 6.73
CA TYR A 23 -19.32 11.67 7.89
C TYR A 23 -18.50 11.18 9.08
N HIS A 24 -19.05 11.39 10.28
CA HIS A 24 -18.54 10.82 11.51
C HIS A 24 -19.69 10.40 12.43
N CYS A 25 -19.64 9.18 12.94
CA CYS A 25 -20.55 8.65 13.94
C CYS A 25 -19.85 8.53 15.29
N PHE A 26 -20.21 9.39 16.24
CA PHE A 26 -19.59 9.39 17.56
C PHE A 26 -19.93 8.14 18.41
N ALA A 27 -21.08 7.50 18.16
CA ALA A 27 -21.50 6.30 18.90
C ALA A 27 -20.75 5.03 18.51
N THR A 28 -20.22 4.95 17.28
CA THR A 28 -19.52 3.77 16.73
C THR A 28 -18.08 4.06 16.34
N SER A 29 -17.64 5.33 16.37
CA SER A 29 -16.37 5.81 15.83
C SER A 29 -16.21 5.59 14.32
N GLU A 30 -17.29 5.25 13.63
CA GLU A 30 -17.28 5.08 12.19
C GLU A 30 -17.19 6.43 11.48
N HIS A 31 -16.34 6.51 10.51
CA HIS A 31 -16.13 7.72 9.71
C HIS A 31 -15.70 7.34 8.30
N GLY A 32 -15.84 8.26 7.37
CA GLY A 32 -15.45 8.06 5.98
C GLY A 32 -16.17 9.00 5.02
N ASN A 33 -15.99 8.75 3.74
CA ASN A 33 -16.64 9.46 2.66
C ASN A 33 -17.96 8.77 2.24
N ILE A 34 -18.59 9.27 1.18
CA ILE A 34 -19.86 8.72 0.67
C ILE A 34 -19.74 7.25 0.23
N PHE A 35 -18.57 6.83 -0.30
CA PHE A 35 -18.35 5.44 -0.71
C PHE A 35 -18.29 4.54 0.51
N ASP A 36 -17.55 4.93 1.57
CA ASP A 36 -17.47 4.19 2.82
C ASP A 36 -18.85 4.06 3.48
N PHE A 37 -19.65 5.13 3.43
CA PHE A 37 -21.02 5.15 3.94
C PHE A 37 -21.90 4.11 3.23
N VAL A 38 -21.92 4.14 1.89
CA VAL A 38 -22.75 3.23 1.08
C VAL A 38 -22.28 1.79 1.22
N MET A 39 -20.97 1.54 1.20
CA MET A 39 -20.41 0.21 1.40
C MET A 39 -20.88 -0.41 2.73
N LYS A 40 -20.88 0.36 3.80
CA LYS A 40 -21.27 -0.11 5.13
C LYS A 40 -22.78 -0.24 5.31
N THR A 41 -23.55 0.75 4.86
CA THR A 41 -25.02 0.75 5.05
C THR A 41 -25.74 -0.23 4.14
N GLN A 42 -25.22 -0.46 2.93
CA GLN A 42 -25.81 -1.37 1.93
C GLN A 42 -25.06 -2.72 1.85
N ASN A 43 -24.01 -2.93 2.66
CA ASN A 43 -23.16 -4.11 2.63
C ASN A 43 -22.61 -4.41 1.22
N LEU A 44 -22.16 -3.39 0.51
CA LEU A 44 -21.65 -3.48 -0.85
C LEU A 44 -20.12 -3.48 -0.88
N ARG A 45 -19.55 -4.12 -1.90
CA ARG A 45 -18.13 -3.97 -2.24
C ARG A 45 -17.92 -2.64 -2.95
N PHE A 46 -16.70 -2.13 -2.97
CA PHE A 46 -16.38 -0.82 -3.55
C PHE A 46 -16.90 -0.65 -5.00
N GLY A 47 -16.67 -1.63 -5.89
CA GLY A 47 -17.16 -1.56 -7.26
C GLY A 47 -18.69 -1.53 -7.39
N GLU A 48 -19.41 -2.18 -6.45
CA GLU A 48 -20.88 -2.15 -6.38
C GLU A 48 -21.39 -0.81 -5.84
N ALA A 49 -20.69 -0.26 -4.83
CA ALA A 49 -20.99 1.07 -4.29
C ALA A 49 -20.79 2.16 -5.34
N VAL A 50 -19.73 2.08 -6.15
CA VAL A 50 -19.51 3.00 -7.28
C VAL A 50 -20.67 2.95 -8.28
N LYS A 51 -21.12 1.75 -8.66
CA LYS A 51 -22.27 1.58 -9.57
C LYS A 51 -23.56 2.12 -8.97
N TYR A 52 -23.78 1.86 -7.69
CA TYR A 52 -24.96 2.34 -6.96
C TYR A 52 -25.01 3.86 -6.93
N LEU A 53 -23.91 4.50 -6.55
CA LEU A 53 -23.81 5.96 -6.52
C LEU A 53 -23.86 6.59 -7.90
N ALA A 54 -23.26 5.97 -8.92
CA ALA A 54 -23.36 6.43 -10.30
C ALA A 54 -24.81 6.44 -10.79
N ASN A 55 -25.59 5.39 -10.47
CA ASN A 55 -27.01 5.34 -10.80
C ASN A 55 -27.82 6.46 -10.10
N ILE A 56 -27.54 6.73 -8.82
CA ILE A 56 -28.20 7.84 -8.09
C ILE A 56 -27.86 9.19 -8.72
N ALA A 57 -26.59 9.37 -9.12
CA ALA A 57 -26.12 10.60 -9.73
C ALA A 57 -26.53 10.77 -11.21
N GLY A 58 -27.26 9.80 -11.78
CA GLY A 58 -27.60 9.81 -13.21
C GLY A 58 -26.39 9.65 -14.14
N MET A 59 -25.26 9.19 -13.60
CA MET A 59 -24.03 8.91 -14.36
C MET A 59 -24.05 7.50 -14.92
N GLN A 60 -23.47 7.31 -16.09
CA GLN A 60 -23.25 5.95 -16.59
C GLN A 60 -22.24 5.22 -15.68
N PRO A 61 -22.57 4.01 -15.18
CA PRO A 61 -21.63 3.25 -14.37
C PRO A 61 -20.35 2.97 -15.17
N TYR A 62 -19.21 3.13 -14.51
CA TYR A 62 -17.93 2.78 -15.12
C TYR A 62 -17.92 1.29 -15.48
N MET A 63 -17.75 1.01 -16.76
CA MET A 63 -17.63 -0.35 -17.26
C MET A 63 -16.15 -0.76 -17.22
N PHE A 64 -15.81 -1.71 -16.37
CA PHE A 64 -14.46 -2.27 -16.34
C PHE A 64 -14.10 -2.82 -17.71
N THR A 65 -13.06 -2.28 -18.29
CA THR A 65 -12.52 -2.72 -19.59
C THR A 65 -11.50 -3.83 -19.40
N LYS A 66 -11.18 -4.57 -20.47
CA LYS A 66 -10.04 -5.51 -20.46
C LYS A 66 -8.73 -4.84 -20.04
N GLN A 67 -8.57 -3.58 -20.38
CA GLN A 67 -7.39 -2.79 -20.03
C GLN A 67 -7.31 -2.54 -18.51
N ASP A 68 -8.45 -2.39 -17.83
CA ASP A 68 -8.48 -2.22 -16.38
C ASP A 68 -8.17 -3.53 -15.66
N GLU A 69 -8.64 -4.66 -16.19
CA GLU A 69 -8.30 -5.99 -15.68
C GLU A 69 -6.79 -6.27 -15.80
N GLU A 70 -6.18 -5.89 -16.94
CA GLU A 70 -4.73 -6.01 -17.13
C GLU A 70 -3.94 -5.12 -16.18
N ARG A 71 -4.40 -3.89 -15.95
CA ARG A 71 -3.80 -2.98 -14.96
C ARG A 71 -3.90 -3.55 -13.54
N GLU A 72 -5.04 -4.10 -13.19
CA GLU A 72 -5.24 -4.71 -11.87
C GLU A 72 -4.33 -5.94 -11.68
N LYS A 73 -4.18 -6.79 -12.70
CA LYS A 73 -3.25 -7.93 -12.67
C LYS A 73 -1.81 -7.45 -12.46
N LYS A 74 -1.36 -6.47 -13.24
CA LYS A 74 -0.03 -5.87 -13.09
C LYS A 74 0.17 -5.28 -11.71
N TRP A 75 -0.82 -4.56 -11.20
CA TRP A 75 -0.75 -3.98 -9.87
C TRP A 75 -0.60 -5.02 -8.76
N LYS A 76 -1.35 -6.12 -8.84
CA LYS A 76 -1.21 -7.25 -7.91
C LYS A 76 0.20 -7.86 -7.96
N GLU A 77 0.77 -7.98 -9.15
CA GLU A 77 2.13 -8.48 -9.35
C GLU A 77 3.17 -7.53 -8.73
N TYR A 78 3.03 -6.21 -8.94
CA TYR A 78 3.91 -5.21 -8.29
C TYR A 78 3.82 -5.24 -6.78
N ILE A 79 2.63 -5.35 -6.20
CA ILE A 79 2.46 -5.47 -4.75
C ILE A 79 3.17 -6.74 -4.20
N LEU A 80 3.13 -7.84 -4.94
CA LEU A 80 3.85 -9.05 -4.55
C LEU A 80 5.37 -8.85 -4.60
N ILE A 81 5.87 -8.20 -5.65
CA ILE A 81 7.30 -7.83 -5.78
C ILE A 81 7.71 -6.92 -4.63
N TYR A 82 6.93 -5.88 -4.31
CA TYR A 82 7.23 -4.96 -3.20
C TYR A 82 7.27 -5.68 -1.85
N ARG A 83 6.32 -6.57 -1.58
CA ARG A 83 6.31 -7.37 -0.33
C ARG A 83 7.57 -8.22 -0.21
N LYS A 84 7.92 -8.97 -1.26
CA LYS A 84 9.14 -9.78 -1.28
C LYS A 84 10.40 -8.94 -1.10
N TYR A 85 10.44 -7.77 -1.74
CA TYR A 85 11.54 -6.81 -1.64
C TYR A 85 11.72 -6.30 -0.21
N VAL A 86 10.63 -5.85 0.40
CA VAL A 86 10.61 -5.36 1.78
C VAL A 86 11.00 -6.46 2.76
N ASP A 87 10.38 -7.64 2.66
CA ASP A 87 10.64 -8.75 3.58
C ASP A 87 12.11 -9.21 3.49
N PHE A 88 12.68 -9.29 2.28
CA PHE A 88 14.08 -9.66 2.09
C PHE A 88 15.03 -8.65 2.75
N TYR A 89 14.89 -7.36 2.47
CA TYR A 89 15.81 -6.35 3.01
C TYR A 89 15.56 -6.03 4.49
N HIS A 90 14.38 -6.28 4.99
CA HIS A 90 14.11 -6.29 6.42
C HIS A 90 14.87 -7.43 7.12
N ASP A 91 14.80 -8.64 6.58
CA ASP A 91 15.54 -9.80 7.07
C ASP A 91 17.05 -9.58 6.99
N GLU A 92 17.56 -9.04 5.88
CA GLU A 92 18.97 -8.68 5.74
C GLU A 92 19.42 -7.66 6.78
N LEU A 93 18.61 -6.63 7.06
CA LEU A 93 18.91 -5.67 8.12
C LEU A 93 19.01 -6.34 9.48
N LEU A 94 18.12 -7.27 9.81
CA LEU A 94 18.05 -7.88 11.13
C LEU A 94 19.11 -8.99 11.33
N LYS A 95 19.34 -9.82 10.31
CA LYS A 95 20.08 -11.08 10.43
C LYS A 95 21.51 -11.00 9.92
N ASN A 96 21.79 -10.16 8.91
CA ASN A 96 23.10 -10.07 8.31
C ASN A 96 24.05 -9.22 9.19
N GLU A 97 25.13 -9.82 9.67
CA GLU A 97 26.11 -9.15 10.54
C GLU A 97 26.78 -7.94 9.88
N LYS A 98 26.99 -7.98 8.56
CA LYS A 98 27.56 -6.88 7.78
C LYS A 98 26.74 -5.58 7.89
N ASN A 99 25.46 -5.68 8.21
CA ASN A 99 24.55 -4.54 8.34
C ASN A 99 24.55 -3.92 9.76
N PHE A 100 25.58 -4.20 10.57
CA PHE A 100 25.73 -3.62 11.90
C PHE A 100 25.66 -2.09 11.89
N ASN A 101 26.36 -1.44 10.98
CA ASN A 101 26.39 0.02 10.89
C ASN A 101 24.99 0.62 10.63
N ALA A 102 24.16 -0.03 9.82
CA ALA A 102 22.80 0.39 9.57
C ALA A 102 21.93 0.25 10.84
N ARG A 103 22.08 -0.84 11.59
CA ARG A 103 21.39 -1.04 12.87
C ARG A 103 21.83 -0.02 13.93
N ASP A 104 23.13 0.27 14.03
CA ASP A 104 23.68 1.27 14.95
C ASP A 104 23.17 2.67 14.61
N TYR A 105 23.11 3.01 13.34
CA TYR A 105 22.51 4.28 12.88
C TYR A 105 21.05 4.42 13.30
N LEU A 106 20.23 3.38 13.12
CA LEU A 106 18.82 3.41 13.54
C LEU A 106 18.71 3.58 15.07
N LYS A 107 19.56 2.89 15.84
CA LYS A 107 19.63 3.04 17.30
C LYS A 107 20.00 4.48 17.70
N LYS A 108 20.97 5.11 17.05
CA LYS A 108 21.35 6.52 17.27
C LYS A 108 20.21 7.48 16.92
N ARG A 109 19.31 7.10 16.03
CA ARG A 109 18.08 7.82 15.69
C ARG A 109 16.91 7.51 16.62
N SER A 110 17.15 6.84 17.74
CA SER A 110 16.16 6.46 18.76
C SER A 110 15.09 5.50 18.26
N LEU A 111 15.34 4.78 17.16
CA LEU A 111 14.44 3.74 16.67
C LEU A 111 14.71 2.43 17.42
N SER A 112 13.72 1.95 18.14
CA SER A 112 13.77 0.70 18.87
C SER A 112 13.72 -0.51 17.92
N LYS A 113 14.21 -1.68 18.38
CA LYS A 113 14.07 -2.93 17.63
C LYS A 113 12.61 -3.28 17.30
N ASN A 114 11.69 -2.92 18.19
CA ASN A 114 10.26 -3.18 18.00
C ASN A 114 9.68 -2.30 16.88
N GLU A 115 10.08 -1.04 16.81
CA GLU A 115 9.67 -0.13 15.72
C GLU A 115 10.26 -0.59 14.38
N VAL A 116 11.54 -0.96 14.34
CA VAL A 116 12.16 -1.51 13.14
C VAL A 116 11.38 -2.72 12.62
N LYS A 117 10.96 -3.64 13.51
CA LYS A 117 10.14 -4.80 13.14
C LYS A 117 8.72 -4.39 12.73
N LYS A 118 8.06 -3.53 13.53
CA LYS A 118 6.68 -3.08 13.28
C LYS A 118 6.53 -2.43 11.91
N PHE A 119 7.48 -1.56 11.55
CA PHE A 119 7.46 -0.83 10.29
C PHE A 119 8.24 -1.52 9.17
N LYS A 120 8.72 -2.75 9.38
CA LYS A 120 9.49 -3.51 8.39
C LYS A 120 10.63 -2.72 7.74
N ILE A 121 11.31 -1.87 8.53
CA ILE A 121 12.44 -1.09 8.05
C ILE A 121 13.51 -2.05 7.55
N GLY A 122 14.04 -1.79 6.35
CA GLY A 122 15.06 -2.60 5.70
C GLY A 122 16.30 -1.80 5.34
N PHE A 123 17.35 -2.49 4.97
CA PHE A 123 18.59 -1.89 4.46
C PHE A 123 19.06 -2.62 3.21
N ILE A 124 19.38 -1.87 2.17
CA ILE A 124 19.88 -2.36 0.90
C ILE A 124 21.36 -2.08 0.81
N GLU A 125 22.16 -3.10 0.67
CA GLU A 125 23.60 -2.97 0.52
C GLU A 125 23.99 -2.23 -0.76
N LYS A 126 25.27 -1.83 -0.88
CA LYS A 126 25.79 -1.18 -2.09
C LYS A 126 25.79 -2.10 -3.32
N ASN A 127 26.00 -3.40 -3.11
CA ASN A 127 26.01 -4.42 -4.16
C ASN A 127 24.94 -5.48 -3.88
N PRO A 128 23.67 -5.13 -4.07
CA PRO A 128 22.56 -6.03 -3.79
C PRO A 128 22.47 -7.15 -4.83
N VAL A 129 21.94 -8.29 -4.40
CA VAL A 129 21.80 -9.52 -5.23
C VAL A 129 20.34 -9.97 -5.37
N PHE A 130 19.40 -9.18 -4.91
CA PHE A 130 18.01 -9.62 -4.85
C PHE A 130 17.32 -9.65 -6.22
N PHE A 131 17.79 -8.83 -7.16
CA PHE A 131 17.32 -8.85 -8.54
C PHE A 131 17.39 -10.26 -9.14
N ASP A 132 18.55 -10.94 -9.00
CA ASP A 132 18.75 -12.28 -9.56
C ASP A 132 17.84 -13.34 -8.90
N LYS A 133 17.46 -13.13 -7.64
CA LYS A 133 16.49 -13.99 -6.96
C LYS A 133 15.09 -13.78 -7.53
N LEU A 134 14.68 -12.51 -7.74
CA LEU A 134 13.37 -12.18 -8.27
C LEU A 134 13.20 -12.56 -9.75
N LYS A 135 14.25 -12.56 -10.55
CA LYS A 135 14.21 -13.03 -11.96
C LYS A 135 13.77 -14.48 -12.11
N LYS A 136 13.85 -15.28 -11.07
CA LYS A 136 13.39 -16.68 -11.08
C LYS A 136 11.87 -16.78 -11.04
N GLU A 137 11.18 -15.75 -10.55
CA GLU A 137 9.74 -15.73 -10.32
C GLU A 137 9.01 -14.72 -11.22
N PHE A 138 9.68 -13.62 -11.60
CA PHE A 138 9.09 -12.52 -12.35
C PHE A 138 9.89 -12.22 -13.61
N SER A 139 9.22 -11.74 -14.64
CA SER A 139 9.90 -11.30 -15.87
C SER A 139 10.77 -10.07 -15.58
N GLU A 140 11.89 -9.94 -16.28
CA GLU A 140 12.76 -8.77 -16.19
C GLU A 140 12.01 -7.47 -16.51
N LYS A 141 11.13 -7.53 -17.50
CA LYS A 141 10.25 -6.41 -17.87
C LYS A 141 9.38 -5.96 -16.69
N THR A 142 8.72 -6.89 -16.01
CA THR A 142 7.88 -6.58 -14.83
C THR A 142 8.70 -5.99 -13.69
N LEU A 143 9.91 -6.53 -13.46
CA LEU A 143 10.82 -6.01 -12.43
C LEU A 143 11.25 -4.56 -12.74
N LEU A 144 11.59 -4.23 -13.98
CA LEU A 144 11.93 -2.87 -14.39
C LEU A 144 10.71 -1.93 -14.29
N GLU A 145 9.54 -2.37 -14.76
CA GLU A 145 8.29 -1.60 -14.67
C GLU A 145 7.86 -1.34 -13.21
N SER A 146 8.26 -2.19 -12.25
CA SER A 146 7.98 -1.99 -10.82
C SER A 146 8.60 -0.74 -10.22
N GLY A 147 9.60 -0.16 -10.88
CA GLY A 147 10.33 1.02 -10.41
C GLY A 147 11.37 0.75 -9.32
N LEU A 148 11.52 -0.49 -8.83
CA LEU A 148 12.57 -0.87 -7.88
C LEU A 148 13.94 -1.04 -8.55
N PHE A 149 13.94 -1.32 -9.84
CA PHE A 149 15.11 -1.60 -10.66
C PHE A 149 15.18 -0.66 -11.85
N TYR A 150 16.35 -0.54 -12.43
CA TYR A 150 16.57 0.14 -13.70
C TYR A 150 17.72 -0.51 -14.47
N LEU A 151 17.73 -0.35 -15.78
CA LEU A 151 18.81 -0.80 -16.64
C LEU A 151 19.93 0.26 -16.65
N ASP A 152 21.13 -0.11 -16.21
CA ASP A 152 22.33 0.68 -16.41
C ASP A 152 22.81 0.48 -17.85
N GLU A 153 22.50 1.40 -18.74
CA GLU A 153 22.81 1.31 -20.18
C GLU A 153 24.31 1.18 -20.47
N LYS A 154 25.17 1.77 -19.60
CA LYS A 154 26.63 1.70 -19.79
C LYS A 154 27.18 0.31 -19.52
N LYS A 155 26.60 -0.41 -18.59
CA LYS A 155 27.03 -1.74 -18.17
C LYS A 155 26.13 -2.85 -18.70
N ASN A 156 25.01 -2.50 -19.30
CA ASN A 156 23.96 -3.42 -19.76
C ASN A 156 23.52 -4.42 -18.66
N VAL A 157 23.36 -3.93 -17.44
CA VAL A 157 22.92 -4.74 -16.29
C VAL A 157 21.78 -4.06 -15.55
N CYS A 158 20.85 -4.87 -15.04
CA CYS A 158 19.79 -4.38 -14.17
C CYS A 158 20.34 -4.11 -12.76
N VAL A 159 20.00 -2.96 -12.25
CA VAL A 159 20.51 -2.44 -10.97
C VAL A 159 19.38 -2.03 -10.07
N GLU A 160 19.51 -2.32 -8.78
CA GLU A 160 18.56 -1.89 -7.77
C GLU A 160 18.66 -0.38 -7.50
N ARG A 161 17.51 0.29 -7.46
CA ARG A 161 17.46 1.76 -7.36
C ARG A 161 17.90 2.29 -6.00
N PHE A 162 17.58 1.57 -4.91
CA PHE A 162 17.74 2.06 -3.55
C PHE A 162 19.02 1.57 -2.85
N ARG A 163 20.06 1.26 -3.60
CA ARG A 163 21.35 0.78 -3.09
C ARG A 163 21.96 1.70 -2.04
N GLY A 164 22.52 1.11 -0.99
CA GLY A 164 23.20 1.80 0.11
C GLY A 164 22.25 2.64 0.99
N ARG A 165 20.95 2.31 1.03
CA ARG A 165 19.93 3.09 1.74
C ARG A 165 19.10 2.25 2.68
N LEU A 166 18.63 2.90 3.75
CA LEU A 166 17.51 2.42 4.53
C LEU A 166 16.21 2.63 3.75
N ILE A 167 15.32 1.66 3.81
CA ILE A 167 13.97 1.73 3.26
C ILE A 167 12.94 1.72 4.38
N PHE A 168 11.93 2.56 4.22
CA PHE A 168 10.75 2.69 5.07
C PHE A 168 9.55 2.41 4.17
N PRO A 169 8.98 1.20 4.22
CA PRO A 169 7.87 0.77 3.37
C PRO A 169 6.58 1.49 3.66
#